data_5b30db4aadba4d54390d300208485b36
#
_entry.id   5b30db4aadba4d54390d300208485b36
#
_cell.length_a   1.000
_cell.length_b   1.000
_cell.length_c   1.000
_cell.angle_alpha   90.00
_cell.angle_beta   90.00
_cell.angle_gamma   90.00
#
_symmetry.space_group_name_H-M   'P 1'
#
loop_
_entity.id
_entity.type
_entity.pdbx_description
1 polymer ?
#
loop_
_entity_poly.entity_id
_entity_poly.type
_entity_poly.pdbx_seq_one_letter_code
_entity_poly.pdbx_strand_id
1 'polypeptide(L)'
;MIREILQFGNPILREKSTEVTEFNKELHELLDDMYETMIDAEGIGLAAPQVGVLKRIVVIDIDDGKIELINPVITAMWGKQFEEEGCLSLVGKKGIVRRPMHVRVKAQNRFGKPVKYHGKELLARAFCHEIDHLNGILYEDKVIEWVEEEEDCE
;
A
#
# COMPACT_ATOMS: atom_id res chain seq x y z
N MET A 1 -15.99 3.63 8.74
CA MET A 1 -16.29 4.93 8.07
C MET A 1 -15.32 5.15 6.90
N ILE A 2 -15.86 5.44 5.74
CA ILE A 2 -15.02 5.74 4.57
C ILE A 2 -14.31 7.08 4.78
N ARG A 3 -13.00 7.10 4.55
CA ARG A 3 -12.16 8.29 4.66
C ARG A 3 -11.78 8.83 3.28
N GLU A 4 -11.46 10.10 3.20
CA GLU A 4 -10.96 10.71 1.97
C GLU A 4 -9.57 10.18 1.64
N ILE A 5 -9.36 9.77 0.38
CA ILE A 5 -8.05 9.36 -0.11
C ILE A 5 -7.34 10.58 -0.71
N LEU A 6 -6.19 10.94 -0.14
CA LEU A 6 -5.38 12.05 -0.62
C LEU A 6 -4.79 11.73 -1.99
N GLN A 7 -4.72 12.72 -2.86
CA GLN A 7 -4.23 12.53 -4.23
C GLN A 7 -2.78 13.02 -4.38
N PHE A 8 -2.08 12.52 -5.39
CA PHE A 8 -0.72 12.94 -5.70
C PHE A 8 -0.67 14.47 -5.84
N GLY A 9 0.39 15.06 -5.33
CA GLY A 9 0.54 16.49 -5.17
C GLY A 9 0.32 16.96 -3.73
N ASN A 10 -0.40 16.17 -2.92
CA ASN A 10 -0.54 16.47 -1.50
C ASN A 10 0.79 16.17 -0.79
N PRO A 11 1.39 17.16 -0.09
CA PRO A 11 2.71 16.98 0.52
C PRO A 11 2.76 15.89 1.59
N ILE A 12 1.64 15.54 2.22
CA ILE A 12 1.58 14.46 3.21
C ILE A 12 2.07 13.14 2.63
N LEU A 13 1.79 12.87 1.34
CA LEU A 13 2.19 11.63 0.68
C LEU A 13 3.72 11.50 0.53
N ARG A 14 4.46 12.57 0.67
CA ARG A 14 5.93 12.60 0.60
C ARG A 14 6.61 12.55 1.96
N GLU A 15 5.85 12.56 3.03
CA GLU A 15 6.41 12.51 4.38
C GLU A 15 6.62 11.06 4.84
N LYS A 16 7.63 10.87 5.66
CA LYS A 16 7.91 9.56 6.25
C LYS A 16 6.99 9.33 7.46
N SER A 17 6.36 8.18 7.51
CA SER A 17 5.48 7.78 8.61
C SER A 17 6.27 7.36 9.84
N THR A 18 5.68 7.56 11.02
CA THR A 18 6.27 7.18 12.30
C THR A 18 5.76 5.82 12.77
N GLU A 19 6.56 5.15 13.60
CA GLU A 19 6.17 3.87 14.17
C GLU A 19 4.92 3.98 15.06
N VAL A 20 4.12 2.94 15.03
CA VAL A 20 2.98 2.77 15.94
C VAL A 20 3.50 2.17 17.24
N THR A 21 3.18 2.79 18.35
CA THR A 21 3.60 2.34 19.70
C THR A 21 2.43 1.94 20.58
N GLU A 22 1.21 2.32 20.21
CA GLU A 22 0.00 2.01 20.97
C GLU A 22 -0.98 1.20 20.11
N PHE A 23 -1.33 0.01 20.59
CA PHE A 23 -2.23 -0.92 19.91
C PHE A 23 -3.58 -0.89 20.62
N ASN A 24 -4.30 0.20 20.41
CA ASN A 24 -5.51 0.56 21.14
C ASN A 24 -6.74 0.55 20.22
N LYS A 25 -7.88 0.97 20.79
CA LYS A 25 -9.15 1.05 20.07
C LYS A 25 -9.07 2.00 18.85
N GLU A 26 -8.37 3.12 18.99
CA GLU A 26 -8.22 4.09 17.89
C GLU A 26 -7.49 3.47 16.70
N LEU A 27 -6.46 2.66 16.97
CA LEU A 27 -5.77 1.91 15.92
C LEU A 27 -6.72 0.95 15.22
N HIS A 28 -7.53 0.23 15.98
CA HIS A 28 -8.48 -0.74 15.42
C HIS A 28 -9.53 -0.03 14.55
N GLU A 29 -10.04 1.11 14.99
CA GLU A 29 -10.99 1.92 14.21
C GLU A 29 -10.34 2.42 12.91
N LEU A 30 -9.09 2.88 12.99
CA LEU A 30 -8.36 3.32 11.80
C LEU A 30 -8.17 2.19 10.79
N LEU A 31 -7.79 1.00 11.26
CA LEU A 31 -7.63 -0.17 10.40
C LEU A 31 -8.95 -0.54 9.71
N ASP A 32 -10.03 -0.54 10.46
CA ASP A 32 -11.35 -0.85 9.92
C ASP A 32 -11.80 0.20 8.89
N ASP A 33 -11.56 1.47 9.17
CA ASP A 33 -11.86 2.57 8.24
C ASP A 33 -11.03 2.48 6.97
N MET A 34 -9.74 2.16 7.11
CA MET A 34 -8.84 2.00 5.96
C MET A 34 -9.29 0.85 5.06
N TYR A 35 -9.65 -0.27 5.65
CA TYR A 35 -10.12 -1.42 4.89
C TYR A 35 -11.41 -1.09 4.13
N GLU A 36 -12.38 -0.51 4.81
CA GLU A 36 -13.65 -0.08 4.21
C GLU A 36 -13.42 0.92 3.07
N THR A 37 -12.54 1.89 3.29
CA THR A 37 -12.17 2.88 2.28
C THR A 37 -11.54 2.24 1.05
N MET A 38 -10.63 1.29 1.27
CA MET A 38 -9.96 0.56 0.19
C MET A 38 -10.96 -0.26 -0.64
N ILE A 39 -11.85 -0.98 0.01
CA ILE A 39 -12.85 -1.80 -0.67
C ILE A 39 -13.83 -0.91 -1.46
N ASP A 40 -14.29 0.19 -0.87
CA ASP A 40 -15.17 1.15 -1.55
C ASP A 40 -14.52 1.71 -2.82
N ALA A 41 -13.23 1.94 -2.79
CA ALA A 41 -12.48 2.46 -3.94
C ALA A 41 -11.99 1.35 -4.89
N GLU A 42 -12.38 0.10 -4.65
CA GLU A 42 -11.99 -1.06 -5.46
C GLU A 42 -10.46 -1.26 -5.54
N GLY A 43 -9.76 -0.93 -4.45
CA GLY A 43 -8.31 -1.09 -4.36
C GLY A 43 -7.92 -2.41 -3.71
N ILE A 44 -6.65 -2.76 -3.86
CA ILE A 44 -6.07 -3.97 -3.25
C ILE A 44 -5.15 -3.65 -2.08
N GLY A 45 -4.76 -2.40 -1.93
CA GLY A 45 -3.89 -1.95 -0.84
C GLY A 45 -4.12 -0.47 -0.53
N LEU A 46 -3.88 -0.11 0.72
CA LEU A 46 -3.96 1.27 1.19
C LEU A 46 -3.02 1.46 2.38
N ALA A 47 -2.25 2.54 2.34
CA ALA A 47 -1.36 2.93 3.43
C ALA A 47 -1.95 4.12 4.19
N ALA A 48 -1.69 4.20 5.49
CA ALA A 48 -2.26 5.25 6.33
C ALA A 48 -1.98 6.69 5.85
N PRO A 49 -0.81 7.03 5.30
CA PRO A 49 -0.59 8.36 4.75
C PRO A 49 -1.61 8.76 3.69
N GLN A 50 -2.14 7.81 2.94
CA GLN A 50 -3.14 8.08 1.90
C GLN A 50 -4.49 8.57 2.47
N VAL A 51 -4.73 8.36 3.76
CA VAL A 51 -5.88 8.93 4.46
C VAL A 51 -5.46 10.01 5.47
N GLY A 52 -4.26 10.54 5.31
CA GLY A 52 -3.76 11.68 6.10
C GLY A 52 -3.16 11.32 7.45
N VAL A 53 -2.91 10.03 7.71
CA VAL A 53 -2.33 9.57 8.97
C VAL A 53 -0.89 9.11 8.76
N LEU A 54 0.06 9.83 9.32
CA LEU A 54 1.49 9.56 9.16
C LEU A 54 1.98 8.50 10.15
N LYS A 55 1.42 7.32 10.06
CA LYS A 55 1.79 6.14 10.84
C LYS A 55 2.06 4.95 9.93
N ARG A 56 2.92 4.05 10.39
CA ARG A 56 3.35 2.90 9.60
C ARG A 56 2.32 1.78 9.64
N ILE A 57 1.23 1.99 8.92
CA ILE A 57 0.08 1.09 8.87
C ILE A 57 -0.31 0.86 7.41
N VAL A 58 -0.53 -0.40 7.05
CA VAL A 58 -0.93 -0.82 5.70
C VAL A 58 -2.03 -1.87 5.81
N VAL A 59 -3.02 -1.80 4.93
CA VAL A 59 -4.02 -2.86 4.73
C VAL A 59 -3.93 -3.34 3.28
N ILE A 60 -4.03 -4.63 3.08
CA ILE A 60 -3.97 -5.28 1.76
C ILE A 60 -5.00 -6.40 1.71
N ASP A 61 -5.66 -6.54 0.57
CA ASP A 61 -6.51 -7.68 0.26
C ASP A 61 -6.54 -7.88 -1.26
N ILE A 62 -5.94 -8.97 -1.70
CA ILE A 62 -5.92 -9.34 -3.12
C ILE A 62 -6.94 -10.46 -3.43
N ASP A 63 -8.07 -10.44 -2.72
CA ASP A 63 -9.12 -11.46 -2.75
C ASP A 63 -8.72 -12.79 -2.09
N ASP A 64 -7.72 -12.76 -1.22
CA ASP A 64 -7.21 -13.94 -0.50
C ASP A 64 -7.21 -13.73 1.01
N GLY A 65 -8.00 -12.79 1.48
CA GLY A 65 -8.12 -12.42 2.90
C GLY A 65 -7.42 -11.11 3.23
N LYS A 66 -7.95 -10.46 4.24
CA LYS A 66 -7.43 -9.17 4.71
C LYS A 66 -6.09 -9.35 5.41
N ILE A 67 -5.11 -8.54 5.04
CA ILE A 67 -3.80 -8.45 5.68
C ILE A 67 -3.66 -7.07 6.30
N GLU A 68 -3.35 -7.02 7.58
CA GLU A 68 -3.05 -5.78 8.30
C GLU A 68 -1.59 -5.81 8.73
N LEU A 69 -0.83 -4.80 8.31
CA LEU A 69 0.59 -4.69 8.62
C LEU A 69 0.85 -3.41 9.41
N ILE A 70 1.36 -3.55 10.61
CA ILE A 70 1.75 -2.43 11.45
C ILE A 70 3.24 -2.50 11.66
N ASN A 71 3.94 -1.39 11.44
CA ASN A 71 5.40 -1.31 11.47
C ASN A 71 6.08 -2.34 10.56
N PRO A 72 5.63 -2.46 9.28
CA PRO A 72 6.18 -3.49 8.40
C PRO A 72 7.63 -3.22 8.00
N VAL A 73 8.39 -4.30 7.88
CA VAL A 73 9.78 -4.28 7.40
C VAL A 73 9.94 -5.38 6.36
N ILE A 74 10.52 -5.05 5.22
CA ILE A 74 10.89 -6.05 4.23
C ILE A 74 12.19 -6.70 4.69
N THR A 75 12.16 -8.01 4.94
CA THR A 75 13.32 -8.76 5.45
C THR A 75 14.10 -9.48 4.36
N ALA A 76 13.46 -9.76 3.23
CA ALA A 76 14.10 -10.39 2.08
C ALA A 76 13.31 -10.10 0.81
N MET A 77 13.99 -10.01 -0.30
CA MET A 77 13.37 -9.87 -1.62
C MET A 77 14.28 -10.53 -2.65
N TRP A 78 13.66 -11.15 -3.66
CA TRP A 78 14.42 -11.75 -4.77
C TRP A 78 13.56 -11.88 -6.01
N GLY A 79 14.23 -12.11 -7.14
CA GLY A 79 13.56 -12.14 -8.42
C GLY A 79 13.16 -10.74 -8.88
N LYS A 80 12.51 -10.68 -10.02
CA LYS A 80 12.01 -9.42 -10.58
C LYS A 80 10.78 -9.66 -11.43
N GLN A 81 9.92 -8.66 -11.46
CA GLN A 81 8.74 -8.62 -12.30
C GLN A 81 8.56 -7.20 -12.84
N PHE A 82 7.93 -7.10 -14.00
CA PHE A 82 7.62 -5.84 -14.67
C PHE A 82 6.15 -5.87 -15.01
N GLU A 83 5.33 -5.19 -14.22
CA GLU A 83 3.89 -5.21 -14.38
C GLU A 83 3.32 -3.81 -14.19
N GLU A 84 2.07 -3.64 -14.62
CA GLU A 84 1.34 -2.39 -14.41
C GLU A 84 0.99 -2.20 -12.94
N GLU A 85 1.21 -0.99 -12.46
CA GLU A 85 0.71 -0.54 -11.16
C GLU A 85 -0.16 0.69 -11.32
N GLY A 86 -1.17 0.77 -10.49
CA GLY A 86 -1.95 1.97 -10.27
C GLY A 86 -1.96 2.31 -8.79
N CYS A 87 -2.52 3.43 -8.43
CA CYS A 87 -2.63 3.86 -7.04
C CYS A 87 -3.94 4.59 -6.81
N LEU A 88 -4.59 4.35 -5.67
CA LEU A 88 -5.82 5.05 -5.29
C LEU A 88 -5.60 6.56 -5.13
N SER A 89 -4.36 6.99 -4.92
CA SER A 89 -3.98 8.40 -4.86
C SER A 89 -3.65 9.02 -6.22
N LEU A 90 -3.67 8.25 -7.31
CA LEU A 90 -3.48 8.71 -8.68
C LEU A 90 -4.45 7.97 -9.60
N VAL A 91 -5.70 8.38 -9.55
CA VAL A 91 -6.79 7.74 -10.27
C VAL A 91 -6.61 7.90 -11.78
N GLY A 92 -6.89 6.81 -12.52
CA GLY A 92 -6.92 6.82 -13.98
C GLY A 92 -5.56 6.68 -14.66
N LYS A 93 -4.48 6.55 -13.92
CA LYS A 93 -3.15 6.33 -14.48
C LYS A 93 -2.55 5.00 -14.04
N LYS A 94 -1.81 4.38 -14.94
CA LYS A 94 -1.05 3.17 -14.68
C LYS A 94 0.33 3.28 -15.30
N GLY A 95 1.32 2.69 -14.62
CA GLY A 95 2.68 2.66 -15.12
C GLY A 95 3.30 1.30 -14.85
N ILE A 96 4.26 0.93 -15.70
CA ILE A 96 5.02 -0.30 -15.50
C ILE A 96 6.12 -0.02 -14.49
N VAL A 97 6.17 -0.85 -13.44
CA VAL A 97 7.14 -0.71 -12.36
C VAL A 97 7.86 -2.04 -12.18
N ARG A 98 9.19 -1.97 -12.06
CA ARG A 98 9.99 -3.12 -11.69
C ARG A 98 9.86 -3.36 -10.19
N ARG A 99 9.49 -4.58 -9.82
CA ARG A 99 9.39 -5.00 -8.42
C ARG A 99 10.05 -6.37 -8.25
N PRO A 100 10.46 -6.73 -7.03
CA PRO A 100 10.86 -8.11 -6.77
C PRO A 100 9.69 -9.07 -7.00
N MET A 101 9.98 -10.27 -7.47
CA MET A 101 8.99 -11.33 -7.65
C MET A 101 8.53 -11.88 -6.30
N HIS A 102 9.45 -11.96 -5.33
CA HIS A 102 9.20 -12.47 -3.98
C HIS A 102 9.63 -11.46 -2.94
N VAL A 103 8.81 -11.31 -1.91
CA VAL A 103 9.07 -10.41 -0.79
C VAL A 103 8.67 -11.09 0.51
N ARG A 104 9.54 -11.04 1.51
CA ARG A 104 9.19 -11.42 2.87
C ARG A 104 9.04 -10.17 3.72
N VAL A 105 7.96 -10.12 4.48
CA VAL A 105 7.63 -8.98 5.35
C VAL A 105 7.47 -9.47 6.77
N LYS A 106 8.05 -8.71 7.70
CA LYS A 106 7.84 -8.86 9.13
C LYS A 106 7.07 -7.62 9.60
N ALA A 107 6.03 -7.82 10.40
CA ALA A 107 5.21 -6.73 10.91
C ALA A 107 4.57 -7.12 12.24
N GLN A 108 3.67 -6.27 12.72
CA GLN A 108 2.82 -6.56 13.87
C GLN A 108 1.36 -6.52 13.41
N ASN A 109 0.51 -7.30 14.07
CA ASN A 109 -0.93 -7.23 13.83
C ASN A 109 -1.56 -6.15 14.71
N ARG A 110 -2.90 -6.01 14.67
CA ARG A 110 -3.61 -4.97 15.44
C ARG A 110 -3.48 -5.10 16.96
N PHE A 111 -3.01 -6.22 17.42
CA PHE A 111 -2.78 -6.49 18.85
C PHE A 111 -1.31 -6.36 19.25
N GLY A 112 -0.47 -5.91 18.32
CA GLY A 112 0.97 -5.75 18.56
C GLY A 112 1.77 -7.04 18.48
N LYS A 113 1.15 -8.14 18.06
CA LYS A 113 1.84 -9.44 17.96
C LYS A 113 2.60 -9.55 16.65
N PRO A 114 3.81 -10.14 16.66
CA PRO A 114 4.60 -10.30 15.44
C PRO A 114 3.92 -11.24 14.45
N VAL A 115 3.93 -10.84 13.18
CA VAL A 115 3.46 -11.63 12.05
C VAL A 115 4.48 -11.60 10.93
N LYS A 116 4.50 -12.65 10.11
CA LYS A 116 5.39 -12.75 8.95
C LYS A 116 4.58 -13.20 7.74
N TYR A 117 4.92 -12.62 6.60
CA TYR A 117 4.30 -12.97 5.33
C TYR A 117 5.36 -13.18 4.26
N HIS A 118 5.08 -14.09 3.35
CA HIS A 118 5.80 -14.24 2.10
C HIS A 118 4.83 -13.98 0.96
N GLY A 119 5.06 -12.93 0.20
CA GLY A 119 4.28 -12.60 -0.98
C GLY A 119 5.07 -12.87 -2.25
N LYS A 120 4.35 -13.30 -3.29
CA LYS A 120 4.89 -13.42 -4.64
C LYS A 120 3.95 -12.77 -5.63
N GLU A 121 4.45 -12.40 -6.80
CA GLU A 121 3.65 -11.82 -7.87
C GLU A 121 2.89 -10.56 -7.39
N LEU A 122 1.56 -10.55 -7.48
CA LEU A 122 0.75 -9.39 -7.10
C LEU A 122 0.91 -9.01 -5.62
N LEU A 123 0.98 -9.99 -4.73
CA LEU A 123 1.14 -9.70 -3.30
C LEU A 123 2.51 -9.07 -3.00
N ALA A 124 3.59 -9.55 -3.65
CA ALA A 124 4.91 -8.94 -3.52
C ALA A 124 4.90 -7.49 -3.97
N ARG A 125 4.23 -7.22 -5.08
CA ARG A 125 4.05 -5.88 -5.64
C ARG A 125 3.28 -4.99 -4.66
N ALA A 126 2.18 -5.49 -4.10
CA ALA A 126 1.37 -4.75 -3.13
C ALA A 126 2.16 -4.42 -1.86
N PHE A 127 2.92 -5.35 -1.32
CA PHE A 127 3.78 -5.09 -0.16
C PHE A 127 4.75 -3.95 -0.44
N CYS A 128 5.46 -4.00 -1.56
CA CYS A 128 6.44 -2.96 -1.91
C CYS A 128 5.78 -1.60 -2.11
N HIS A 129 4.67 -1.56 -2.85
CA HIS A 129 3.97 -0.33 -3.16
C HIS A 129 3.47 0.37 -1.88
N GLU A 130 2.84 -0.38 -0.98
CA GLU A 130 2.27 0.20 0.24
C GLU A 130 3.36 0.56 1.26
N ILE A 131 4.40 -0.25 1.40
CA ILE A 131 5.51 0.06 2.29
C ILE A 131 6.28 1.30 1.79
N ASP A 132 6.42 1.46 0.47
CA ASP A 132 7.00 2.67 -0.11
C ASP A 132 6.24 3.92 0.34
N HIS A 133 4.90 3.89 0.37
CA HIS A 133 4.09 5.01 0.87
C HIS A 133 4.49 5.43 2.29
N LEU A 134 4.85 4.47 3.14
CA LEU A 134 5.26 4.76 4.52
C LEU A 134 6.59 5.53 4.59
N ASN A 135 7.36 5.49 3.52
CA ASN A 135 8.65 6.19 3.40
C ASN A 135 8.57 7.43 2.50
N GLY A 136 7.36 7.84 2.12
CA GLY A 136 7.15 8.99 1.24
C GLY A 136 7.55 8.73 -0.21
N ILE A 137 7.65 7.46 -0.61
CA ILE A 137 7.99 7.04 -1.98
C ILE A 137 6.71 6.67 -2.71
N LEU A 138 6.50 7.27 -3.87
CA LEU A 138 5.34 7.00 -4.71
C LEU A 138 5.76 6.17 -5.92
N TYR A 139 4.84 5.36 -6.46
CA TYR A 139 5.18 4.51 -7.58
C TYR A 139 5.61 5.30 -8.82
N GLU A 140 5.15 6.55 -8.97
CA GLU A 140 5.59 7.42 -10.07
C GLU A 140 7.10 7.63 -10.09
N ASP A 141 7.77 7.53 -8.92
CA ASP A 141 9.22 7.62 -8.82
C ASP A 141 9.94 6.42 -9.45
N LYS A 142 9.20 5.32 -9.63
CA LYS A 142 9.72 4.02 -10.08
C LYS A 142 9.16 3.57 -11.42
N VAL A 143 8.22 4.32 -12.00
CA VAL A 143 7.62 3.99 -13.29
C VAL A 143 8.69 4.08 -14.37
N ILE A 144 8.85 2.99 -15.12
CA ILE A 144 9.79 2.94 -16.27
C ILE A 144 9.08 3.25 -17.58
N GLU A 145 7.77 3.04 -17.64
CA GLU A 145 6.96 3.35 -18.81
C GLU A 145 5.51 3.55 -18.37
N TRP A 146 4.92 4.69 -18.71
CA TRP A 146 3.50 4.93 -18.47
C TRP A 146 2.68 4.17 -19.49
N VAL A 147 1.58 3.57 -19.02
CA VAL A 147 0.63 2.88 -19.88
C VAL A 147 -0.36 3.91 -20.38
N GLU A 148 -0.46 4.05 -21.71
CA GLU A 148 -1.50 4.87 -22.30
C GLU A 148 -2.83 4.13 -22.17
N GLU A 149 -3.82 4.82 -21.59
CA GLU A 149 -5.18 4.30 -21.67
C GLU A 149 -5.60 4.36 -23.13
N GLU A 150 -5.97 3.19 -23.67
CA GLU A 150 -6.67 3.16 -24.96
C GLU A 150 -7.97 3.94 -24.75
N GLU A 151 -8.03 5.12 -25.35
CA GLU A 151 -9.33 5.77 -25.50
C GLU A 151 -10.19 4.81 -26.29
N ASP A 152 -11.33 4.46 -25.72
CA ASP A 152 -12.33 3.73 -26.47
C ASP A 152 -12.63 4.56 -27.72
N CYS A 153 -12.05 4.12 -28.82
CA CYS A 153 -12.36 4.68 -30.12
C CYS A 153 -13.77 4.22 -30.49
N GLU A 154 -14.68 5.04 -30.19
CA GLU A 154 -16.05 4.85 -30.59
C GLU A 154 -16.33 5.44 -31.93
#